data_6c777d044eed86df866f9bb38bfcefb1
#
_entry.id   6c777d044eed86df866f9bb38bfcefb1
#
_cell.length_a   1.000
_cell.length_b   1.000
_cell.length_c   1.000
_cell.angle_alpha   90.00
_cell.angle_beta   90.00
_cell.angle_gamma   90.00
#
_symmetry.space_group_name_H-M   'P 1'
#
loop_
_entity.id
_entity.type
_entity.pdbx_description
1 polymer ?
#
loop_
_entity_poly.entity_id
_entity_poly.type
_entity_poly.pdbx_seq_one_letter_code
_entity_poly.pdbx_strand_id
1 'polypeptide(L)'
;MKAVKKSKKLDNVCYDIRGPVVEEADRMERDGIDIIMLNTGNTAPFNLNAPDEIIQDVKYNMRPAEGYCNSQGIFSARKAVVQHYQTKGLMDLKVDDVFLGNGVSELILFCMQALLDDGDEILVPAPDYPLWSAAVNLSGGKAVYYICDEEDEWNPNLADIASKITPNTKGIVVINPNNPTGALYPREILEGIVDLAVANNLIIFADEIYDRVLYDDAVHIPMATLTEEVLVVTLNGLSKSHRIPGFRVGWMILTGNKEGASDYIEGIKMLSNMRMCSNVPGQHAIQTSLGGYQSMNDLLKPGGRLYEQREIVCKRINAIPGLSCVRPKAGFYVFPKIDTELFNITSDVQFALDFLKAEHVLMVQGTGFNWPHPDHFRIVFLPHPEDLLETMDRLERFMENYQQE
;
A
#
# COMPACT_ATOMS: atom_id res chain seq x y z
N MET A 1 7.92 10.51 39.97
CA MET A 1 7.04 10.98 38.89
C MET A 1 6.09 9.84 38.53
N LYS A 2 4.78 10.09 38.34
CA LYS A 2 3.84 9.03 37.91
C LYS A 2 4.16 8.69 36.44
N ALA A 3 4.31 7.41 36.12
CA ALA A 3 4.62 6.99 34.76
C ALA A 3 3.50 7.43 33.78
N VAL A 4 3.85 8.09 32.71
CA VAL A 4 2.95 8.45 31.61
C VAL A 4 2.88 7.27 30.65
N LYS A 5 1.69 6.70 30.47
CA LYS A 5 1.46 5.57 29.56
C LYS A 5 0.90 6.07 28.23
N LYS A 6 1.18 5.32 27.14
CA LYS A 6 0.51 5.53 25.84
C LYS A 6 -1.00 5.31 25.95
N SER A 7 -1.76 5.86 24.98
CA SER A 7 -3.21 5.61 24.92
C SER A 7 -3.49 4.13 24.66
N LYS A 8 -4.55 3.60 25.30
CA LYS A 8 -5.01 2.23 25.07
C LYS A 8 -5.41 1.93 23.62
N LYS A 9 -5.82 2.95 22.86
CA LYS A 9 -6.09 2.82 21.41
C LYS A 9 -4.89 2.29 20.62
N LEU A 10 -3.66 2.55 21.11
CA LEU A 10 -2.42 2.08 20.47
C LEU A 10 -2.07 0.63 20.85
N ASP A 11 -2.76 0.00 21.78
CA ASP A 11 -2.49 -1.39 22.15
C ASP A 11 -2.94 -2.38 21.08
N ASN A 12 -3.95 -2.00 20.27
CA ASN A 12 -4.48 -2.79 19.15
C ASN A 12 -3.96 -2.35 17.77
N VAL A 13 -2.89 -1.56 17.73
CA VAL A 13 -2.26 -1.13 16.49
C VAL A 13 -1.07 -2.04 16.22
N CYS A 14 -1.21 -2.95 15.25
CA CYS A 14 -0.11 -3.67 14.67
C CYS A 14 0.54 -2.79 13.59
N TYR A 15 1.77 -2.39 13.78
CA TYR A 15 2.58 -1.69 12.77
C TYR A 15 4.01 -2.24 12.76
N ASP A 16 4.12 -3.56 12.84
CA ASP A 16 5.37 -4.31 13.03
C ASP A 16 6.27 -4.34 11.78
N ILE A 17 5.82 -3.74 10.67
CA ILE A 17 6.73 -3.42 9.55
C ILE A 17 7.88 -2.49 9.96
N ARG A 18 7.82 -1.92 11.17
CA ARG A 18 8.86 -1.17 11.87
C ARG A 18 9.07 -1.68 13.30
N GLY A 19 8.83 -2.95 13.53
CA GLY A 19 8.91 -3.61 14.82
C GLY A 19 10.32 -4.15 15.16
N PRO A 20 10.39 -5.25 15.92
CA PRO A 20 11.64 -5.75 16.52
C PRO A 20 12.75 -6.03 15.51
N VAL A 21 12.39 -6.46 14.29
CA VAL A 21 13.37 -6.79 13.24
C VAL A 21 14.09 -5.51 12.75
N VAL A 22 13.34 -4.40 12.59
CA VAL A 22 13.92 -3.10 12.19
C VAL A 22 14.73 -2.50 13.32
N GLU A 23 14.27 -2.62 14.57
CA GLU A 23 15.02 -2.15 15.75
C GLU A 23 16.38 -2.85 15.87
N GLU A 24 16.43 -4.16 15.59
CA GLU A 24 17.68 -4.93 15.58
C GLU A 24 18.57 -4.50 14.40
N ALA A 25 18.01 -4.29 13.21
CA ALA A 25 18.75 -3.77 12.07
C ALA A 25 19.40 -2.41 12.38
N ASP A 26 18.61 -1.47 12.94
CA ASP A 26 19.11 -0.16 13.37
C ASP A 26 20.24 -0.26 14.41
N ARG A 27 20.20 -1.28 15.29
CA ARG A 27 21.25 -1.57 16.25
C ARG A 27 22.52 -2.04 15.54
N MET A 28 22.39 -2.99 14.63
CA MET A 28 23.52 -3.56 13.87
C MET A 28 24.21 -2.50 13.00
N GLU A 29 23.43 -1.61 12.36
CA GLU A 29 23.99 -0.47 11.59
C GLU A 29 24.79 0.50 12.48
N ARG A 30 24.31 0.80 13.70
CA ARG A 30 25.07 1.59 14.66
C ARG A 30 26.38 0.93 15.09
N ASP A 31 26.42 -0.40 15.09
CA ASP A 31 27.64 -1.19 15.37
C ASP A 31 28.55 -1.29 14.12
N GLY A 32 28.18 -0.64 12.98
CA GLY A 32 28.98 -0.57 11.77
C GLY A 32 28.78 -1.75 10.81
N ILE A 33 27.70 -2.49 10.94
CA ILE A 33 27.36 -3.60 10.05
C ILE A 33 26.51 -3.08 8.88
N ASP A 34 26.95 -3.37 7.66
CA ASP A 34 26.19 -3.04 6.46
C ASP A 34 25.03 -4.01 6.26
N ILE A 35 23.82 -3.51 6.10
CA ILE A 35 22.61 -4.32 5.93
C ILE A 35 21.98 -4.06 4.56
N ILE A 36 21.63 -5.12 3.86
CA ILE A 36 20.84 -5.04 2.62
C ILE A 36 19.37 -4.85 3.00
N MET A 37 18.81 -3.69 2.64
CA MET A 37 17.45 -3.27 3.00
C MET A 37 16.42 -3.74 1.99
N LEU A 38 15.62 -4.78 2.33
CA LEU A 38 14.52 -5.29 1.49
C LEU A 38 13.13 -5.06 2.12
N ASN A 39 13.05 -4.18 3.11
CA ASN A 39 11.86 -3.98 3.93
C ASN A 39 10.93 -2.86 3.44
N THR A 40 11.42 -1.88 2.69
CA THR A 40 10.64 -0.67 2.36
C THR A 40 10.61 -0.39 0.87
N GLY A 41 9.41 -0.16 0.31
CA GLY A 41 9.21 0.27 -1.08
C GLY A 41 9.63 1.73 -1.32
N ASN A 42 10.89 2.06 -0.94
CA ASN A 42 11.53 3.35 -1.17
C ASN A 42 12.51 3.24 -2.33
N THR A 43 12.24 3.95 -3.40
CA THR A 43 12.98 3.84 -4.69
C THR A 43 14.29 4.63 -4.70
N ALA A 44 14.37 5.70 -3.93
CA ALA A 44 15.50 6.65 -3.97
C ALA A 44 16.87 6.04 -3.59
N PRO A 45 17.01 5.19 -2.56
CA PRO A 45 18.30 4.58 -2.22
C PRO A 45 18.88 3.70 -3.33
N PHE A 46 18.03 3.23 -4.25
CA PHE A 46 18.41 2.30 -5.31
C PHE A 46 18.58 2.99 -6.67
N ASN A 47 18.77 4.31 -6.72
CA ASN A 47 18.92 5.09 -7.95
C ASN A 47 17.71 4.95 -8.93
N LEU A 48 16.53 4.62 -8.41
CA LEU A 48 15.27 4.71 -9.13
C LEU A 48 14.68 6.11 -8.93
N ASN A 49 15.34 7.11 -9.52
CA ASN A 49 15.02 8.52 -9.33
C ASN A 49 13.73 8.94 -10.04
N ALA A 50 13.11 10.00 -9.52
CA ALA A 50 12.01 10.67 -10.19
C ALA A 50 12.46 11.30 -11.52
N PRO A 51 11.53 11.50 -12.49
CA PRO A 51 11.81 12.30 -13.67
C PRO A 51 12.24 13.73 -13.32
N ASP A 52 13.27 14.24 -14.02
CA ASP A 52 13.82 15.57 -13.74
C ASP A 52 12.81 16.69 -13.93
N GLU A 53 11.86 16.55 -14.87
CA GLU A 53 10.80 17.52 -15.13
C GLU A 53 9.93 17.77 -13.87
N ILE A 54 9.66 16.73 -13.10
CA ILE A 54 8.89 16.83 -11.86
C ILE A 54 9.67 17.64 -10.83
N ILE A 55 10.97 17.36 -10.70
CA ILE A 55 11.85 18.07 -9.76
C ILE A 55 11.98 19.54 -10.15
N GLN A 56 12.14 19.84 -11.45
CA GLN A 56 12.27 21.22 -11.93
C GLN A 56 10.96 21.99 -11.75
N ASP A 57 9.81 21.38 -12.00
CA ASP A 57 8.51 22.02 -11.81
C ASP A 57 8.28 22.39 -10.34
N VAL A 58 8.56 21.49 -9.41
CA VAL A 58 8.50 21.80 -7.97
C VAL A 58 9.45 22.95 -7.60
N LYS A 59 10.70 22.93 -8.07
CA LYS A 59 11.67 24.01 -7.81
C LYS A 59 11.18 25.34 -8.33
N TYR A 60 10.63 25.38 -9.55
CA TYR A 60 10.10 26.59 -10.15
C TYR A 60 8.94 27.19 -9.35
N ASN A 61 8.09 26.33 -8.79
CA ASN A 61 6.91 26.72 -8.04
C ASN A 61 7.16 26.89 -6.52
N MET A 62 8.39 26.81 -6.03
CA MET A 62 8.69 26.97 -4.60
C MET A 62 8.26 28.35 -4.05
N ARG A 63 8.45 29.43 -4.83
CA ARG A 63 8.08 30.77 -4.38
C ARG A 63 6.55 30.97 -4.27
N PRO A 64 5.72 30.59 -5.27
CA PRO A 64 4.26 30.61 -5.13
C PRO A 64 3.72 29.67 -4.03
N ALA A 65 4.49 28.67 -3.63
CA ALA A 65 4.09 27.64 -2.66
C ALA A 65 4.35 28.03 -1.19
N GLU A 66 4.80 29.24 -0.90
CA GLU A 66 5.11 29.71 0.48
C GLU A 66 3.85 29.85 1.35
N GLY A 67 2.70 30.15 0.76
CA GLY A 67 1.43 30.37 1.47
C GLY A 67 0.58 29.14 1.61
N TYR A 68 -0.41 29.22 2.50
CA TYR A 68 -1.49 28.23 2.55
C TYR A 68 -2.32 28.26 1.26
N CYS A 69 -2.91 27.12 0.90
CA CYS A 69 -3.85 27.01 -0.19
C CYS A 69 -5.24 26.55 0.30
N ASN A 70 -6.16 26.28 -0.64
CA ASN A 70 -7.43 25.65 -0.32
C ASN A 70 -7.20 24.32 0.42
N SER A 71 -8.02 24.00 1.41
CA SER A 71 -7.89 22.81 2.24
C SER A 71 -7.95 21.50 1.45
N GLN A 72 -8.72 21.47 0.36
CA GLN A 72 -8.77 20.34 -0.56
C GLN A 72 -7.55 20.28 -1.50
N GLY A 73 -6.76 21.35 -1.61
CA GLY A 73 -5.58 21.46 -2.46
C GLY A 73 -5.72 22.51 -3.56
N ILE A 74 -4.58 22.85 -4.22
CA ILE A 74 -4.57 23.85 -5.30
C ILE A 74 -5.42 23.38 -6.50
N PHE A 75 -6.09 24.33 -7.14
CA PHE A 75 -7.01 24.03 -8.22
C PHE A 75 -6.37 23.29 -9.40
N SER A 76 -5.17 23.69 -9.82
CA SER A 76 -4.47 23.06 -10.95
C SER A 76 -4.17 21.59 -10.70
N ALA A 77 -3.74 21.23 -9.49
CA ALA A 77 -3.47 19.86 -9.10
C ALA A 77 -4.74 19.00 -9.05
N ARG A 78 -5.82 19.52 -8.42
CA ARG A 78 -7.12 18.84 -8.40
C ARG A 78 -7.69 18.67 -9.81
N LYS A 79 -7.56 19.68 -10.67
CA LYS A 79 -7.98 19.59 -12.06
C LYS A 79 -7.18 18.55 -12.86
N ALA A 80 -5.88 18.44 -12.63
CA ALA A 80 -5.04 17.40 -13.25
C ALA A 80 -5.47 15.99 -12.83
N VAL A 81 -5.83 15.80 -11.55
CA VAL A 81 -6.39 14.53 -11.04
C VAL A 81 -7.71 14.22 -11.76
N VAL A 82 -8.64 15.20 -11.87
CA VAL A 82 -9.89 15.00 -12.61
C VAL A 82 -9.64 14.57 -14.04
N GLN A 83 -8.77 15.29 -14.77
CA GLN A 83 -8.43 14.96 -16.15
C GLN A 83 -7.83 13.57 -16.28
N HIS A 84 -6.98 13.17 -15.34
CA HIS A 84 -6.42 11.83 -15.30
C HIS A 84 -7.51 10.75 -15.19
N TYR A 85 -8.47 10.91 -14.27
CA TYR A 85 -9.55 9.94 -14.11
C TYR A 85 -10.58 9.99 -15.25
N GLN A 86 -10.76 11.13 -15.92
CA GLN A 86 -11.55 11.21 -17.15
C GLN A 86 -10.97 10.32 -18.27
N THR A 87 -9.64 10.21 -18.38
CA THR A 87 -9.02 9.25 -19.32
C THR A 87 -9.27 7.79 -18.97
N LYS A 88 -9.65 7.52 -17.71
CA LYS A 88 -10.04 6.19 -17.22
C LYS A 88 -11.55 5.94 -17.25
N GLY A 89 -12.34 6.86 -17.82
CA GLY A 89 -13.79 6.70 -17.99
C GLY A 89 -14.66 7.42 -16.96
N LEU A 90 -14.12 8.09 -15.96
CA LEU A 90 -14.89 8.83 -14.95
C LEU A 90 -15.20 10.27 -15.43
N MET A 91 -16.13 10.40 -16.39
CA MET A 91 -16.42 11.68 -17.07
C MET A 91 -17.07 12.71 -16.17
N ASP A 92 -17.86 12.29 -15.18
CA ASP A 92 -18.65 13.17 -14.30
C ASP A 92 -17.91 13.63 -13.03
N LEU A 93 -16.64 13.20 -12.85
CA LEU A 93 -15.82 13.61 -11.73
C LEU A 93 -15.57 15.13 -11.76
N LYS A 94 -15.86 15.80 -10.64
CA LYS A 94 -15.69 17.25 -10.48
C LYS A 94 -14.45 17.57 -9.64
N VAL A 95 -13.93 18.77 -9.77
CA VAL A 95 -12.79 19.26 -8.99
C VAL A 95 -13.08 19.23 -7.48
N ASP A 96 -14.34 19.46 -7.09
CA ASP A 96 -14.75 19.46 -5.68
C ASP A 96 -14.89 18.04 -5.08
N ASP A 97 -14.82 17.02 -5.91
CA ASP A 97 -14.77 15.61 -5.47
C ASP A 97 -13.34 15.17 -5.13
N VAL A 98 -12.33 16.03 -5.32
CA VAL A 98 -10.90 15.70 -5.14
C VAL A 98 -10.36 16.37 -3.88
N PHE A 99 -9.69 15.58 -3.06
CA PHE A 99 -8.98 16.02 -1.86
C PHE A 99 -7.52 15.61 -1.94
N LEU A 100 -6.61 16.58 -1.79
CA LEU A 100 -5.17 16.32 -1.75
C LEU A 100 -4.72 16.13 -0.30
N GLY A 101 -3.81 15.17 -0.07
CA GLY A 101 -3.27 14.85 1.24
C GLY A 101 -1.75 14.77 1.27
N ASN A 102 -1.17 14.77 2.48
CA ASN A 102 0.25 14.52 2.71
C ASN A 102 0.57 13.02 2.53
N GLY A 103 0.39 12.55 1.30
CA GLY A 103 0.37 11.14 0.91
C GLY A 103 -0.99 10.49 1.22
N VAL A 104 -1.19 9.30 0.68
CA VAL A 104 -2.39 8.47 0.94
C VAL A 104 -2.57 8.20 2.43
N SER A 105 -1.49 8.12 3.19
CA SER A 105 -1.53 7.81 4.63
C SER A 105 -2.36 8.80 5.45
N GLU A 106 -2.31 10.10 5.14
CA GLU A 106 -3.15 11.11 5.80
C GLU A 106 -4.62 10.93 5.43
N LEU A 107 -4.89 10.64 4.17
CA LEU A 107 -6.25 10.49 3.67
C LEU A 107 -6.93 9.24 4.22
N ILE A 108 -6.20 8.14 4.41
CA ILE A 108 -6.68 6.94 5.12
C ILE A 108 -7.16 7.31 6.53
N LEU A 109 -6.35 8.09 7.26
CA LEU A 109 -6.73 8.56 8.60
C LEU A 109 -7.99 9.43 8.57
N PHE A 110 -8.11 10.34 7.59
CA PHE A 110 -9.31 11.17 7.43
C PHE A 110 -10.55 10.32 7.16
N CYS A 111 -10.43 9.33 6.25
CA CYS A 111 -11.54 8.44 5.92
C CYS A 111 -12.08 7.73 7.16
N MET A 112 -11.20 7.17 7.98
CA MET A 112 -11.60 6.41 9.16
C MET A 112 -12.09 7.32 10.29
N GLN A 113 -11.43 8.45 10.53
CA GLN A 113 -11.83 9.41 11.57
C GLN A 113 -13.18 10.09 11.29
N ALA A 114 -13.52 10.30 10.00
CA ALA A 114 -14.79 10.89 9.62
C ALA A 114 -15.97 9.91 9.66
N LEU A 115 -15.69 8.60 9.69
CA LEU A 115 -16.71 7.56 9.54
C LEU A 115 -17.04 6.81 10.81
N LEU A 116 -16.00 6.52 11.64
CA LEU A 116 -16.12 5.44 12.64
C LEU A 116 -16.42 5.96 14.04
N ASP A 117 -17.41 5.36 14.64
CA ASP A 117 -17.72 5.39 16.07
C ASP A 117 -17.31 4.07 16.74
N ASP A 118 -17.44 4.01 18.07
CA ASP A 118 -17.14 2.81 18.86
C ASP A 118 -18.08 1.66 18.49
N GLY A 119 -17.50 0.53 18.09
CA GLY A 119 -18.22 -0.67 17.70
C GLY A 119 -18.48 -0.80 16.19
N ASP A 120 -18.19 0.23 15.40
CA ASP A 120 -18.26 0.14 13.93
C ASP A 120 -17.15 -0.79 13.38
N GLU A 121 -17.43 -1.47 12.26
CA GLU A 121 -16.51 -2.42 11.64
C GLU A 121 -16.16 -2.02 10.23
N ILE A 122 -14.88 -2.24 9.84
CA ILE A 122 -14.39 -2.13 8.47
C ILE A 122 -13.79 -3.48 8.06
N LEU A 123 -14.20 -3.98 6.90
CA LEU A 123 -13.58 -5.14 6.28
C LEU A 123 -12.25 -4.73 5.65
N VAL A 124 -11.17 -5.45 6.00
CA VAL A 124 -9.80 -5.18 5.55
C VAL A 124 -9.21 -6.48 5.00
N PRO A 125 -8.44 -6.48 3.88
CA PRO A 125 -7.84 -7.71 3.38
C PRO A 125 -6.79 -8.28 4.36
N ALA A 126 -6.59 -9.58 4.33
CA ALA A 126 -5.43 -10.25 4.91
C ALA A 126 -4.78 -11.11 3.84
N PRO A 127 -3.50 -10.81 3.47
CA PRO A 127 -2.65 -9.76 4.03
C PRO A 127 -3.02 -8.35 3.55
N ASP A 128 -2.72 -7.31 4.38
CA ASP A 128 -3.00 -5.91 4.10
C ASP A 128 -1.77 -5.00 4.22
N TYR A 129 -1.94 -3.74 3.84
CA TYR A 129 -1.04 -2.67 4.27
C TYR A 129 -1.49 -2.19 5.66
N PRO A 130 -0.72 -2.43 6.75
CA PRO A 130 -1.20 -2.34 8.14
C PRO A 130 -1.70 -0.96 8.58
N LEU A 131 -1.46 0.09 7.78
CA LEU A 131 -2.00 1.41 8.08
C LEU A 131 -3.54 1.42 8.04
N TRP A 132 -4.15 0.59 7.20
CA TRP A 132 -5.62 0.52 7.12
C TRP A 132 -6.21 0.02 8.44
N SER A 133 -5.77 -1.13 8.92
CA SER A 133 -6.24 -1.68 10.21
C SER A 133 -5.86 -0.77 11.39
N ALA A 134 -4.67 -0.17 11.37
CA ALA A 134 -4.25 0.80 12.38
C ALA A 134 -5.15 2.03 12.41
N ALA A 135 -5.50 2.60 11.25
CA ALA A 135 -6.38 3.76 11.15
C ALA A 135 -7.80 3.45 11.65
N VAL A 136 -8.35 2.28 11.31
CA VAL A 136 -9.64 1.79 11.82
C VAL A 136 -9.62 1.74 13.34
N ASN A 137 -8.65 1.03 13.92
CA ASN A 137 -8.56 0.85 15.38
C ASN A 137 -8.31 2.18 16.13
N LEU A 138 -7.48 3.07 15.57
CA LEU A 138 -7.25 4.40 16.16
C LEU A 138 -8.48 5.30 16.11
N SER A 139 -9.36 5.10 15.13
CA SER A 139 -10.60 5.88 14.98
C SER A 139 -11.76 5.35 15.82
N GLY A 140 -11.56 4.27 16.59
CA GLY A 140 -12.57 3.68 17.47
C GLY A 140 -13.31 2.50 16.87
N GLY A 141 -13.11 2.21 15.59
CA GLY A 141 -13.68 1.04 14.93
C GLY A 141 -12.89 -0.24 15.17
N LYS A 142 -13.34 -1.31 14.55
CA LYS A 142 -12.72 -2.64 14.58
C LYS A 142 -12.41 -3.09 13.15
N ALA A 143 -11.15 -3.40 12.87
CA ALA A 143 -10.76 -4.06 11.63
C ALA A 143 -11.19 -5.54 11.66
N VAL A 144 -11.93 -5.96 10.63
CA VAL A 144 -12.38 -7.35 10.43
C VAL A 144 -11.71 -7.85 9.15
N TYR A 145 -10.85 -8.86 9.28
CA TYR A 145 -10.04 -9.30 8.17
C TYR A 145 -10.76 -10.33 7.30
N TYR A 146 -10.78 -10.10 5.98
CA TYR A 146 -11.15 -11.12 4.99
C TYR A 146 -9.89 -11.68 4.32
N ILE A 147 -9.93 -12.96 3.96
CA ILE A 147 -8.77 -13.65 3.41
C ILE A 147 -8.64 -13.37 1.90
N CYS A 148 -7.40 -13.04 1.49
CA CYS A 148 -6.96 -13.16 0.11
C CYS A 148 -6.26 -14.51 -0.03
N ASP A 149 -6.74 -15.35 -0.96
CA ASP A 149 -6.33 -16.74 -1.05
C ASP A 149 -5.07 -16.89 -1.92
N GLU A 150 -4.00 -17.44 -1.33
CA GLU A 150 -2.75 -17.67 -2.05
C GLU A 150 -2.92 -18.68 -3.20
N GLU A 151 -3.74 -19.72 -2.99
CA GLU A 151 -3.99 -20.75 -4.01
C GLU A 151 -4.79 -20.21 -5.19
N ASP A 152 -5.51 -19.08 -5.00
CA ASP A 152 -6.19 -18.30 -6.04
C ASP A 152 -5.45 -17.00 -6.36
N GLU A 153 -4.14 -17.04 -6.47
CA GLU A 153 -3.28 -15.90 -6.84
C GLU A 153 -3.49 -14.65 -5.94
N TRP A 154 -3.81 -14.86 -4.68
CA TRP A 154 -4.10 -13.82 -3.69
C TRP A 154 -5.38 -13.02 -3.97
N ASN A 155 -6.34 -13.57 -4.69
CA ASN A 155 -7.63 -12.94 -4.87
C ASN A 155 -8.44 -12.93 -3.56
N PRO A 156 -9.21 -11.86 -3.29
CA PRO A 156 -10.17 -11.81 -2.20
C PRO A 156 -11.19 -12.94 -2.28
N ASN A 157 -11.39 -13.67 -1.18
CA ASN A 157 -12.39 -14.70 -1.10
C ASN A 157 -13.78 -14.08 -0.83
N LEU A 158 -14.63 -14.02 -1.87
CA LEU A 158 -15.96 -13.39 -1.79
C LEU A 158 -16.88 -14.04 -0.76
N ALA A 159 -16.80 -15.37 -0.59
CA ALA A 159 -17.61 -16.07 0.41
C ALA A 159 -17.17 -15.71 1.84
N ASP A 160 -15.87 -15.57 2.05
CA ASP A 160 -15.32 -15.13 3.34
C ASP A 160 -15.72 -13.67 3.64
N ILE A 161 -15.66 -12.77 2.64
CA ILE A 161 -16.15 -11.39 2.77
C ILE A 161 -17.62 -11.40 3.20
N ALA A 162 -18.47 -12.11 2.45
CA ALA A 162 -19.91 -12.17 2.72
C ALA A 162 -20.21 -12.68 4.15
N SER A 163 -19.44 -13.67 4.63
CA SER A 163 -19.62 -14.25 5.97
C SER A 163 -19.27 -13.30 7.12
N LYS A 164 -18.48 -12.27 6.84
CA LYS A 164 -17.95 -11.31 7.82
C LYS A 164 -18.72 -9.99 7.87
N ILE A 165 -19.67 -9.77 6.96
CA ILE A 165 -20.53 -8.59 6.99
C ILE A 165 -21.51 -8.72 8.15
N THR A 166 -21.59 -7.69 8.99
CA THR A 166 -22.51 -7.55 10.11
C THR A 166 -23.30 -6.24 10.02
N PRO A 167 -24.34 -6.02 10.83
CA PRO A 167 -25.01 -4.73 10.89
C PRO A 167 -24.11 -3.55 11.30
N ASN A 168 -22.93 -3.80 11.87
CA ASN A 168 -21.95 -2.80 12.27
C ASN A 168 -20.94 -2.49 11.16
N THR A 169 -20.93 -3.25 10.09
CA THR A 169 -19.98 -3.05 8.98
C THR A 169 -20.36 -1.78 8.22
N LYS A 170 -19.42 -0.82 8.13
CA LYS A 170 -19.59 0.47 7.44
C LYS A 170 -18.96 0.51 6.07
N GLY A 171 -17.93 -0.28 5.82
CA GLY A 171 -17.21 -0.26 4.57
C GLY A 171 -16.25 -1.42 4.39
N ILE A 172 -15.72 -1.48 3.19
CA ILE A 172 -14.73 -2.47 2.77
C ILE A 172 -13.52 -1.78 2.15
N VAL A 173 -12.32 -2.17 2.57
CA VAL A 173 -11.05 -1.74 1.98
C VAL A 173 -10.64 -2.73 0.90
N VAL A 174 -10.31 -2.22 -0.28
CA VAL A 174 -9.80 -2.98 -1.42
C VAL A 174 -8.43 -2.39 -1.79
N ILE A 175 -7.36 -3.14 -1.57
CA ILE A 175 -6.00 -2.73 -1.94
C ILE A 175 -5.66 -3.40 -3.27
N ASN A 176 -5.77 -2.66 -4.36
CA ASN A 176 -5.61 -3.21 -5.71
C ASN A 176 -4.85 -2.26 -6.64
N PRO A 177 -3.61 -2.59 -7.04
CA PRO A 177 -2.84 -3.81 -6.70
C PRO A 177 -2.46 -3.92 -5.23
N ASN A 178 -2.35 -5.15 -4.75
CA ASN A 178 -2.15 -5.43 -3.32
C ASN A 178 -0.68 -5.26 -2.87
N ASN A 179 -0.50 -4.73 -1.70
CA ASN A 179 0.71 -4.80 -0.90
C ASN A 179 0.37 -5.62 0.38
N PRO A 180 1.00 -6.78 0.60
CA PRO A 180 2.37 -7.15 0.20
C PRO A 180 2.49 -8.11 -1.01
N THR A 181 1.40 -8.63 -1.58
CA THR A 181 1.43 -9.77 -2.50
C THR A 181 1.77 -9.41 -3.95
N GLY A 182 1.50 -8.16 -4.35
CA GLY A 182 1.59 -7.75 -5.76
C GLY A 182 0.46 -8.30 -6.64
N ALA A 183 -0.59 -8.84 -6.03
CA ALA A 183 -1.78 -9.30 -6.76
C ALA A 183 -2.51 -8.15 -7.45
N LEU A 184 -3.08 -8.43 -8.59
CA LEU A 184 -4.00 -7.56 -9.32
C LEU A 184 -5.30 -8.31 -9.50
N TYR A 185 -6.37 -7.82 -8.91
CA TYR A 185 -7.65 -8.52 -8.86
C TYR A 185 -8.37 -8.45 -10.21
N PRO A 186 -8.89 -9.58 -10.71
CA PRO A 186 -9.65 -9.63 -11.94
C PRO A 186 -11.04 -8.98 -11.78
N ARG A 187 -11.66 -8.63 -12.92
CA ARG A 187 -12.95 -7.92 -12.97
C ARG A 187 -14.03 -8.62 -12.16
N GLU A 188 -14.11 -9.94 -12.26
CA GLU A 188 -15.15 -10.76 -11.62
C GLU A 188 -15.09 -10.64 -10.08
N ILE A 189 -13.89 -10.59 -9.52
CA ILE A 189 -13.68 -10.39 -8.08
C ILE A 189 -14.08 -8.98 -7.66
N LEU A 190 -13.68 -7.97 -8.45
CA LEU A 190 -14.02 -6.57 -8.15
C LEU A 190 -15.53 -6.34 -8.23
N GLU A 191 -16.22 -6.89 -9.25
CA GLU A 191 -17.67 -6.83 -9.39
C GLU A 191 -18.36 -7.57 -8.24
N GLY A 192 -17.86 -8.74 -7.83
CA GLY A 192 -18.39 -9.46 -6.67
C GLY A 192 -18.27 -8.66 -5.36
N ILE A 193 -17.19 -7.91 -5.16
CA ILE A 193 -17.04 -7.00 -4.02
C ILE A 193 -18.06 -5.86 -4.12
N VAL A 194 -18.26 -5.30 -5.32
CA VAL A 194 -19.28 -4.26 -5.56
C VAL A 194 -20.66 -4.78 -5.22
N ASP A 195 -21.03 -5.96 -5.68
CA ASP A 195 -22.35 -6.56 -5.40
C ASP A 195 -22.59 -6.70 -3.89
N LEU A 196 -21.59 -7.18 -3.15
CA LEU A 196 -21.65 -7.27 -1.69
C LEU A 196 -21.78 -5.89 -1.03
N ALA A 197 -21.04 -4.90 -1.51
CA ALA A 197 -21.11 -3.55 -0.99
C ALA A 197 -22.48 -2.89 -1.25
N VAL A 198 -23.02 -3.04 -2.45
CA VAL A 198 -24.35 -2.53 -2.82
C VAL A 198 -25.44 -3.20 -1.97
N ALA A 199 -25.41 -4.52 -1.87
CA ALA A 199 -26.41 -5.29 -1.10
C ALA A 199 -26.44 -4.90 0.39
N ASN A 200 -25.35 -4.41 0.94
CA ASN A 200 -25.18 -4.07 2.36
C ASN A 200 -24.98 -2.57 2.62
N ASN A 201 -25.06 -1.73 1.58
CA ASN A 201 -24.86 -0.28 1.66
C ASN A 201 -23.51 0.10 2.29
N LEU A 202 -22.42 -0.56 1.87
CA LEU A 202 -21.07 -0.33 2.37
C LEU A 202 -20.33 0.72 1.53
N ILE A 203 -19.51 1.53 2.16
CA ILE A 203 -18.53 2.39 1.45
C ILE A 203 -17.39 1.50 0.96
N ILE A 204 -16.94 1.71 -0.30
CA ILE A 204 -15.75 1.05 -0.82
C ILE A 204 -14.56 2.01 -0.74
N PHE A 205 -13.51 1.62 -0.02
CA PHE A 205 -12.22 2.32 0.04
C PHE A 205 -11.23 1.60 -0.87
N ALA A 206 -10.96 2.17 -2.05
CA ALA A 206 -10.07 1.60 -3.04
C ALA A 206 -8.67 2.24 -2.95
N ASP A 207 -7.70 1.52 -2.41
CA ASP A 207 -6.29 1.90 -2.40
C ASP A 207 -5.63 1.45 -3.70
N GLU A 208 -5.47 2.41 -4.63
CA GLU A 208 -4.97 2.16 -5.98
C GLU A 208 -3.56 2.73 -6.18
N ILE A 209 -2.77 2.85 -5.11
CA ILE A 209 -1.43 3.48 -5.15
C ILE A 209 -0.46 2.81 -6.13
N TYR A 210 -0.69 1.54 -6.49
CA TYR A 210 0.11 0.76 -7.43
C TYR A 210 -0.51 0.61 -8.83
N ASP A 211 -1.57 1.35 -9.16
CA ASP A 211 -2.33 1.25 -10.42
C ASP A 211 -1.51 1.38 -11.71
N ARG A 212 -0.30 1.93 -11.61
CA ARG A 212 0.65 2.13 -12.73
C ARG A 212 1.94 1.32 -12.60
N VAL A 213 2.03 0.46 -11.61
CA VAL A 213 3.19 -0.42 -11.41
C VAL A 213 2.76 -1.83 -11.75
N LEU A 214 2.56 -2.08 -13.04
CA LEU A 214 1.97 -3.30 -13.60
C LEU A 214 2.96 -3.99 -14.54
N TYR A 215 2.96 -5.31 -14.53
CA TYR A 215 3.81 -6.16 -15.37
C TYR A 215 2.98 -6.96 -16.38
N ASP A 216 3.64 -7.47 -17.42
CA ASP A 216 3.10 -8.48 -18.34
C ASP A 216 1.77 -8.08 -19.00
N ASP A 217 1.66 -6.83 -19.48
CA ASP A 217 0.45 -6.25 -20.10
C ASP A 217 -0.81 -6.30 -19.21
N ALA A 218 -0.63 -6.45 -17.90
CA ALA A 218 -1.72 -6.40 -16.94
C ALA A 218 -2.42 -5.03 -16.96
N VAL A 219 -3.73 -5.01 -16.79
CA VAL A 219 -4.55 -3.80 -16.84
C VAL A 219 -5.28 -3.61 -15.52
N HIS A 220 -5.04 -2.48 -14.87
CA HIS A 220 -5.78 -2.09 -13.68
C HIS A 220 -7.19 -1.59 -14.04
N ILE A 221 -8.18 -2.03 -13.28
CA ILE A 221 -9.57 -1.59 -13.39
C ILE A 221 -9.87 -0.68 -12.18
N PRO A 222 -10.11 0.63 -12.39
CA PRO A 222 -10.45 1.50 -11.28
C PRO A 222 -11.79 1.10 -10.66
N MET A 223 -11.82 0.87 -9.36
CA MET A 223 -13.03 0.46 -8.62
C MET A 223 -14.19 1.46 -8.86
N ALA A 224 -13.86 2.75 -8.95
CA ALA A 224 -14.82 3.82 -9.20
C ALA A 224 -15.58 3.70 -10.53
N THR A 225 -15.13 2.88 -11.48
CA THR A 225 -15.81 2.67 -12.78
C THR A 225 -16.84 1.53 -12.73
N LEU A 226 -16.93 0.82 -11.60
CA LEU A 226 -17.75 -0.40 -11.51
C LEU A 226 -19.11 -0.16 -10.86
N THR A 227 -19.31 0.97 -10.17
CA THR A 227 -20.60 1.27 -9.51
C THR A 227 -20.84 2.75 -9.33
N GLU A 228 -22.12 3.13 -9.37
CA GLU A 228 -22.63 4.45 -8.95
C GLU A 228 -23.60 4.34 -7.77
N GLU A 229 -23.88 3.12 -7.28
CA GLU A 229 -24.92 2.85 -6.29
C GLU A 229 -24.45 3.08 -4.84
N VAL A 230 -23.17 2.90 -4.56
CA VAL A 230 -22.55 3.17 -3.24
C VAL A 230 -21.43 4.20 -3.38
N LEU A 231 -21.03 4.83 -2.26
CA LEU A 231 -19.87 5.71 -2.26
C LEU A 231 -18.59 4.88 -2.49
N VAL A 232 -17.79 5.31 -3.47
CA VAL A 232 -16.43 4.80 -3.69
C VAL A 232 -15.43 5.92 -3.40
N VAL A 233 -14.53 5.66 -2.46
CA VAL A 233 -13.40 6.54 -2.12
C VAL A 233 -12.15 5.92 -2.70
N THR A 234 -11.66 6.47 -3.82
CA THR A 234 -10.42 5.99 -4.45
C THR A 234 -9.24 6.81 -3.97
N LEU A 235 -8.23 6.13 -3.45
CA LEU A 235 -6.99 6.73 -2.95
C LEU A 235 -5.82 6.40 -3.88
N ASN A 236 -5.03 7.41 -4.23
CA ASN A 236 -3.85 7.24 -5.08
C ASN A 236 -2.83 8.36 -4.83
N GLY A 237 -1.66 8.31 -5.48
CA GLY A 237 -0.62 9.31 -5.27
C GLY A 237 0.63 9.07 -6.12
N LEU A 238 1.64 9.91 -5.91
CA LEU A 238 2.87 9.90 -6.70
C LEU A 238 4.00 9.05 -6.10
N SER A 239 3.80 8.52 -4.89
CA SER A 239 4.86 7.83 -4.13
C SER A 239 5.46 6.65 -4.88
N LYS A 240 4.64 5.89 -5.61
CA LYS A 240 5.05 4.64 -6.26
C LYS A 240 5.20 4.82 -7.77
N SER A 241 4.16 5.28 -8.42
CA SER A 241 4.13 5.47 -9.88
C SER A 241 5.18 6.47 -10.40
N HIS A 242 5.51 7.50 -9.60
CA HIS A 242 6.47 8.55 -9.98
C HIS A 242 7.74 8.57 -9.11
N ARG A 243 7.90 7.61 -8.20
CA ARG A 243 9.11 7.40 -7.38
C ARG A 243 9.48 8.60 -6.49
N ILE A 244 8.47 9.32 -5.97
CA ILE A 244 8.65 10.47 -5.07
C ILE A 244 7.93 10.29 -3.72
N PRO A 245 8.18 9.18 -2.98
CA PRO A 245 7.50 8.96 -1.71
C PRO A 245 7.79 10.04 -0.66
N GLY A 246 8.96 10.69 -0.74
CA GLY A 246 9.37 11.77 0.15
C GLY A 246 8.64 13.09 -0.10
N PHE A 247 8.01 13.29 -1.25
CA PHE A 247 7.25 14.52 -1.55
C PHE A 247 5.90 14.54 -0.83
N ARG A 248 5.46 13.40 -0.30
CA ARG A 248 4.21 13.27 0.44
C ARG A 248 3.00 13.77 -0.34
N VAL A 249 2.81 13.28 -1.56
CA VAL A 249 1.72 13.68 -2.45
C VAL A 249 0.76 12.52 -2.67
N GLY A 250 -0.48 12.69 -2.24
CA GLY A 250 -1.57 11.77 -2.49
C GLY A 250 -2.88 12.54 -2.71
N TRP A 251 -3.85 11.83 -3.21
CA TRP A 251 -5.21 12.32 -3.38
C TRP A 251 -6.22 11.23 -3.10
N MET A 252 -7.44 11.63 -2.75
CA MET A 252 -8.63 10.80 -2.87
C MET A 252 -9.64 11.47 -3.79
N ILE A 253 -10.41 10.66 -4.50
CA ILE A 253 -11.58 11.09 -5.26
C ILE A 253 -12.83 10.40 -4.70
N LEU A 254 -13.93 11.13 -4.72
CA LEU A 254 -15.25 10.65 -4.26
C LEU A 254 -16.16 10.45 -5.47
N THR A 255 -16.64 9.23 -5.65
CA THR A 255 -17.52 8.84 -6.77
C THR A 255 -18.71 8.02 -6.29
N GLY A 256 -19.66 7.70 -7.18
CA GLY A 256 -20.86 6.95 -6.84
C GLY A 256 -21.88 7.75 -6.04
N ASN A 257 -22.58 7.14 -5.11
CA ASN A 257 -23.68 7.75 -4.34
C ASN A 257 -23.20 8.76 -3.28
N LYS A 258 -22.86 9.95 -3.73
CA LYS A 258 -22.41 11.05 -2.87
C LYS A 258 -23.55 11.70 -2.08
N GLU A 259 -24.77 11.67 -2.60
CA GLU A 259 -25.94 12.23 -1.90
C GLU A 259 -26.21 11.47 -0.60
N GLY A 260 -26.20 10.12 -0.67
CA GLY A 260 -26.38 9.27 0.49
C GLY A 260 -25.27 9.37 1.52
N ALA A 261 -24.10 9.89 1.14
CA ALA A 261 -22.92 10.04 1.99
C ALA A 261 -22.57 11.51 2.29
N SER A 262 -23.50 12.44 2.11
CA SER A 262 -23.22 13.89 2.21
C SER A 262 -22.66 14.31 3.57
N ASP A 263 -23.15 13.73 4.66
CA ASP A 263 -22.70 14.01 6.03
C ASP A 263 -21.26 13.50 6.27
N TYR A 264 -20.96 12.30 5.79
CA TYR A 264 -19.60 11.76 5.82
C TYR A 264 -18.63 12.63 5.02
N ILE A 265 -19.03 13.10 3.83
CA ILE A 265 -18.23 14.00 2.99
C ILE A 265 -17.98 15.34 3.71
N GLU A 266 -18.96 15.84 4.45
CA GLU A 266 -18.79 17.04 5.28
C GLU A 266 -17.77 16.80 6.40
N GLY A 267 -17.79 15.62 7.03
CA GLY A 267 -16.77 15.21 8.01
C GLY A 267 -15.35 15.23 7.40
N ILE A 268 -15.16 14.70 6.19
CA ILE A 268 -13.88 14.76 5.47
C ILE A 268 -13.44 16.22 5.21
N LYS A 269 -14.37 17.08 4.79
CA LYS A 269 -14.09 18.51 4.58
C LYS A 269 -13.68 19.20 5.87
N MET A 270 -14.35 18.86 6.98
CA MET A 270 -14.01 19.40 8.29
C MET A 270 -12.59 19.03 8.71
N LEU A 271 -12.19 17.75 8.58
CA LEU A 271 -10.82 17.30 8.86
C LEU A 271 -9.79 17.98 7.95
N SER A 272 -10.09 18.13 6.66
CA SER A 272 -9.25 18.87 5.71
C SER A 272 -9.08 20.34 6.12
N ASN A 273 -10.15 21.00 6.58
CA ASN A 273 -10.11 22.37 7.07
C ASN A 273 -9.29 22.50 8.36
N MET A 274 -9.44 21.57 9.29
CA MET A 274 -8.65 21.54 10.55
C MET A 274 -7.15 21.39 10.30
N ARG A 275 -6.76 20.61 9.28
CA ARG A 275 -5.37 20.46 8.87
C ARG A 275 -4.83 21.67 8.10
N MET A 276 -5.66 22.60 7.66
CA MET A 276 -5.38 23.76 6.79
C MET A 276 -5.22 23.36 5.31
N CYS A 277 -4.08 22.80 4.90
CA CYS A 277 -3.84 22.24 3.57
C CYS A 277 -2.71 21.21 3.61
N SER A 278 -2.60 20.34 2.59
CA SER A 278 -1.41 19.50 2.43
C SER A 278 -0.21 20.33 1.97
N ASN A 279 1.00 19.76 1.99
CA ASN A 279 2.21 20.48 1.62
C ASN A 279 2.10 21.05 0.19
N VAL A 280 2.13 22.36 0.07
CA VAL A 280 1.88 23.07 -1.20
C VAL A 280 2.98 22.83 -2.24
N PRO A 281 4.29 22.79 -1.88
CA PRO A 281 5.34 22.45 -2.82
C PRO A 281 5.12 21.12 -3.52
N GLY A 282 4.73 20.08 -2.76
CA GLY A 282 4.47 18.75 -3.32
C GLY A 282 3.28 18.71 -4.28
N GLN A 283 2.25 19.51 -4.05
CA GLN A 283 1.07 19.57 -4.90
C GLN A 283 1.40 20.02 -6.34
N HIS A 284 2.41 20.86 -6.52
CA HIS A 284 2.86 21.31 -7.84
C HIS A 284 3.45 20.17 -8.70
N ALA A 285 3.89 19.06 -8.07
CA ALA A 285 4.33 17.88 -8.82
C ALA A 285 3.21 17.17 -9.58
N ILE A 286 1.93 17.34 -9.19
CA ILE A 286 0.82 16.49 -9.68
C ILE A 286 0.58 16.69 -11.17
N GLN A 287 0.51 17.94 -11.63
CA GLN A 287 0.17 18.23 -13.03
C GLN A 287 1.23 17.67 -13.98
N THR A 288 2.50 17.92 -13.72
CA THR A 288 3.62 17.42 -14.54
C THR A 288 3.74 15.91 -14.47
N SER A 289 3.50 15.31 -13.29
CA SER A 289 3.51 13.86 -13.13
C SER A 289 2.41 13.17 -13.94
N LEU A 290 1.18 13.66 -13.86
CA LEU A 290 0.04 13.01 -14.52
C LEU A 290 -0.03 13.29 -16.02
N GLY A 291 0.41 14.48 -16.46
CA GLY A 291 0.40 14.90 -17.86
C GLY A 291 1.69 14.64 -18.63
N GLY A 292 2.80 14.33 -17.93
CA GLY A 292 4.11 14.15 -18.52
C GLY A 292 4.38 12.71 -18.99
N TYR A 293 5.64 12.46 -19.33
CA TYR A 293 6.09 11.14 -19.72
C TYR A 293 6.04 10.15 -18.57
N GLN A 294 5.46 8.97 -18.83
CA GLN A 294 5.27 7.93 -17.82
C GLN A 294 6.49 6.98 -17.79
N SER A 295 7.63 7.47 -17.29
CA SER A 295 8.91 6.75 -17.27
C SER A 295 8.90 5.45 -16.44
N MET A 296 7.89 5.23 -15.60
CA MET A 296 7.70 3.95 -14.93
C MET A 296 7.50 2.81 -15.93
N ASN A 297 6.81 3.06 -17.05
CA ASN A 297 6.56 2.04 -18.08
C ASN A 297 7.83 1.45 -18.66
N ASP A 298 8.93 2.22 -18.73
CA ASP A 298 10.21 1.72 -19.23
C ASP A 298 10.89 0.73 -18.28
N LEU A 299 10.59 0.83 -16.99
CA LEU A 299 11.14 -0.04 -15.97
C LEU A 299 10.35 -1.36 -15.84
N LEU A 300 9.10 -1.38 -16.30
CA LEU A 300 8.15 -2.49 -16.07
C LEU A 300 8.02 -3.44 -17.26
N LYS A 301 8.48 -3.06 -18.45
CA LYS A 301 8.46 -3.91 -19.66
C LYS A 301 9.65 -4.88 -19.68
N PRO A 302 9.60 -5.97 -20.46
CA PRO A 302 10.74 -6.85 -20.69
C PRO A 302 12.02 -6.07 -21.07
N GLY A 303 13.12 -6.37 -20.37
CA GLY A 303 14.38 -5.61 -20.47
C GLY A 303 14.43 -4.36 -19.59
N GLY A 304 13.33 -3.97 -18.96
CA GLY A 304 13.31 -2.89 -17.96
C GLY A 304 13.80 -3.39 -16.59
N ARG A 305 14.42 -2.50 -15.84
CA ARG A 305 15.11 -2.86 -14.59
C ARG A 305 14.19 -3.55 -13.57
N LEU A 306 12.99 -3.03 -13.31
CA LEU A 306 12.06 -3.63 -12.34
C LEU A 306 11.50 -4.97 -12.83
N TYR A 307 11.29 -5.10 -14.14
CA TYR A 307 10.91 -6.36 -14.74
C TYR A 307 11.95 -7.44 -14.47
N GLU A 308 13.23 -7.17 -14.81
CA GLU A 308 14.32 -8.13 -14.61
C GLU A 308 14.53 -8.47 -13.11
N GLN A 309 14.42 -7.48 -12.24
CA GLN A 309 14.55 -7.68 -10.79
C GLN A 309 13.45 -8.60 -10.24
N ARG A 310 12.20 -8.43 -10.69
CA ARG A 310 11.09 -9.36 -10.34
C ARG A 310 11.39 -10.78 -10.80
N GLU A 311 11.84 -10.94 -12.06
CA GLU A 311 12.16 -12.28 -12.61
C GLU A 311 13.27 -12.97 -11.82
N ILE A 312 14.34 -12.24 -11.50
CA ILE A 312 15.45 -12.77 -10.68
C ILE A 312 14.90 -13.30 -9.35
N VAL A 313 14.17 -12.47 -8.61
CA VAL A 313 13.72 -12.84 -7.26
C VAL A 313 12.74 -13.99 -7.31
N CYS A 314 11.71 -13.96 -8.17
CA CYS A 314 10.73 -15.03 -8.25
C CYS A 314 11.38 -16.37 -8.67
N LYS A 315 12.28 -16.35 -9.66
CA LYS A 315 12.97 -17.54 -10.11
C LYS A 315 13.84 -18.15 -9.02
N ARG A 316 14.59 -17.31 -8.30
CA ARG A 316 15.52 -17.80 -7.25
C ARG A 316 14.77 -18.32 -6.04
N ILE A 317 13.73 -17.63 -5.56
CA ILE A 317 12.90 -18.09 -4.43
C ILE A 317 12.29 -19.46 -4.75
N ASN A 318 11.66 -19.61 -5.92
CA ASN A 318 11.02 -20.88 -6.30
C ASN A 318 12.03 -22.01 -6.61
N ALA A 319 13.33 -21.73 -6.66
CA ALA A 319 14.38 -22.74 -6.78
C ALA A 319 14.91 -23.23 -5.42
N ILE A 320 14.64 -22.51 -4.32
CA ILE A 320 15.07 -22.90 -2.98
C ILE A 320 14.08 -23.93 -2.42
N PRO A 321 14.52 -25.14 -2.04
CA PRO A 321 13.64 -26.16 -1.44
C PRO A 321 12.94 -25.62 -0.18
N GLY A 322 11.62 -25.78 -0.12
CA GLY A 322 10.79 -25.32 0.99
C GLY A 322 10.40 -23.84 0.95
N LEU A 323 10.76 -23.12 -0.12
CA LEU A 323 10.23 -21.80 -0.41
C LEU A 323 9.41 -21.81 -1.70
N SER A 324 8.39 -20.98 -1.75
CA SER A 324 7.60 -20.71 -2.96
C SER A 324 7.08 -19.29 -2.96
N CYS A 325 6.76 -18.73 -4.13
CA CYS A 325 6.03 -17.47 -4.21
C CYS A 325 5.14 -17.42 -5.45
N VAL A 326 3.97 -16.82 -5.30
CA VAL A 326 3.14 -16.39 -6.42
C VAL A 326 3.83 -15.23 -7.13
N ARG A 327 3.91 -15.31 -8.47
CA ARG A 327 4.55 -14.25 -9.26
C ARG A 327 3.69 -12.99 -9.25
N PRO A 328 4.19 -11.85 -8.72
CA PRO A 328 3.40 -10.63 -8.61
C PRO A 328 3.07 -10.05 -9.99
N LYS A 329 1.83 -9.62 -10.17
CA LYS A 329 1.36 -8.90 -11.37
C LYS A 329 1.63 -7.41 -11.29
N ALA A 330 1.93 -6.90 -10.08
CA ALA A 330 2.12 -5.48 -9.82
C ALA A 330 3.03 -5.20 -8.61
N GLY A 331 3.35 -3.92 -8.39
CA GLY A 331 4.09 -3.47 -7.21
C GLY A 331 5.59 -3.74 -7.28
N PHE A 332 6.23 -3.71 -6.11
CA PHE A 332 7.68 -3.86 -5.94
C PHE A 332 8.02 -5.02 -5.01
N TYR A 333 7.09 -5.95 -4.78
CA TYR A 333 7.14 -6.95 -3.72
C TYR A 333 6.93 -8.35 -4.24
N VAL A 334 7.56 -9.30 -3.56
CA VAL A 334 7.15 -10.71 -3.52
C VAL A 334 6.80 -11.06 -2.08
N PHE A 335 5.88 -12.00 -1.91
CA PHE A 335 5.41 -12.47 -0.60
C PHE A 335 5.59 -13.99 -0.52
N PRO A 336 6.85 -14.45 -0.31
CA PRO A 336 7.18 -15.87 -0.31
C PRO A 336 6.59 -16.60 0.87
N LYS A 337 6.21 -17.86 0.62
CA LYS A 337 5.80 -18.87 1.60
C LYS A 337 6.98 -19.71 2.04
N ILE A 338 6.99 -20.08 3.31
CA ILE A 338 7.96 -20.97 3.93
C ILE A 338 7.25 -22.27 4.30
N ASP A 339 7.83 -23.40 3.98
CA ASP A 339 7.40 -24.70 4.49
C ASP A 339 7.70 -24.78 6.00
N THR A 340 6.66 -24.55 6.80
CA THR A 340 6.79 -24.48 8.26
C THR A 340 7.14 -25.81 8.90
N GLU A 341 6.78 -26.93 8.27
CA GLU A 341 7.14 -28.27 8.78
C GLU A 341 8.60 -28.58 8.49
N LEU A 342 9.06 -28.28 7.27
CA LEU A 342 10.45 -28.53 6.85
C LEU A 342 11.45 -27.75 7.71
N PHE A 343 11.15 -26.50 8.08
CA PHE A 343 12.06 -25.62 8.81
C PHE A 343 11.69 -25.41 10.28
N ASN A 344 10.69 -26.15 10.79
CA ASN A 344 10.19 -26.04 12.16
C ASN A 344 9.77 -24.59 12.53
N ILE A 345 9.14 -23.84 11.60
CA ILE A 345 8.77 -22.45 11.81
C ILE A 345 7.59 -22.35 12.77
N THR A 346 7.79 -21.63 13.87
CA THR A 346 6.76 -21.29 14.85
C THR A 346 6.53 -19.77 14.93
N SER A 347 7.50 -18.97 14.43
CA SER A 347 7.46 -17.51 14.44
C SER A 347 8.21 -16.96 13.22
N ASP A 348 7.49 -16.27 12.34
CA ASP A 348 8.08 -15.56 11.20
C ASP A 348 8.92 -14.35 11.63
N VAL A 349 8.61 -13.74 12.79
CA VAL A 349 9.43 -12.69 13.42
C VAL A 349 10.80 -13.25 13.79
N GLN A 350 10.85 -14.45 14.42
CA GLN A 350 12.12 -15.09 14.78
C GLN A 350 12.90 -15.47 13.51
N PHE A 351 12.23 -16.05 12.50
CA PHE A 351 12.85 -16.33 11.21
C PHE A 351 13.51 -15.09 10.59
N ALA A 352 12.80 -13.95 10.57
CA ALA A 352 13.33 -12.70 10.03
C ALA A 352 14.52 -12.16 10.85
N LEU A 353 14.48 -12.30 12.17
CA LEU A 353 15.60 -11.94 13.06
C LEU A 353 16.83 -12.83 12.86
N ASP A 354 16.63 -14.13 12.71
CA ASP A 354 17.72 -15.09 12.51
C ASP A 354 18.40 -14.85 11.16
N PHE A 355 17.61 -14.63 10.11
CA PHE A 355 18.14 -14.29 8.79
C PHE A 355 18.88 -12.95 8.79
N LEU A 356 18.34 -11.91 9.46
CA LEU A 356 19.00 -10.62 9.60
C LEU A 356 20.37 -10.77 10.30
N LYS A 357 20.44 -11.52 11.39
CA LYS A 357 21.67 -11.68 12.16
C LYS A 357 22.72 -12.54 11.45
N ALA A 358 22.26 -13.56 10.72
CA ALA A 358 23.17 -14.49 10.02
C ALA A 358 23.70 -13.88 8.72
N GLU A 359 22.84 -13.22 7.95
CA GLU A 359 23.14 -12.86 6.57
C GLU A 359 23.09 -11.34 6.30
N HIS A 360 22.78 -10.53 7.31
CA HIS A 360 22.72 -9.06 7.23
C HIS A 360 21.75 -8.56 6.17
N VAL A 361 20.59 -9.19 6.06
CA VAL A 361 19.51 -8.82 5.14
C VAL A 361 18.24 -8.54 5.93
N LEU A 362 17.66 -7.37 5.73
CA LEU A 362 16.42 -6.95 6.38
C LEU A 362 15.23 -7.19 5.46
N MET A 363 14.35 -8.09 5.83
CA MET A 363 13.02 -8.33 5.23
C MET A 363 11.91 -8.07 6.24
N VAL A 364 10.66 -8.23 5.85
CA VAL A 364 9.50 -8.03 6.75
C VAL A 364 8.74 -9.35 6.90
N GLN A 365 8.49 -9.75 8.12
CA GLN A 365 7.68 -10.92 8.46
C GLN A 365 6.23 -10.79 7.94
N GLY A 366 5.61 -11.90 7.58
CA GLY A 366 4.25 -11.93 7.02
C GLY A 366 3.17 -11.48 8.00
N THR A 367 3.31 -11.85 9.28
CA THR A 367 2.39 -11.40 10.35
C THR A 367 2.37 -9.89 10.54
N GLY A 368 3.44 -9.18 10.13
CA GLY A 368 3.48 -7.71 10.07
C GLY A 368 2.53 -7.09 9.03
N PHE A 369 1.91 -7.89 8.18
CA PHE A 369 0.85 -7.52 7.23
C PHE A 369 -0.52 -8.09 7.63
N ASN A 370 -0.72 -8.38 8.91
CA ASN A 370 -1.93 -9.02 9.45
C ASN A 370 -2.26 -10.38 8.79
N TRP A 371 -1.26 -11.03 8.20
CA TRP A 371 -1.38 -12.42 7.76
C TRP A 371 -1.48 -13.34 8.98
N PRO A 372 -2.46 -14.26 9.03
CA PRO A 372 -2.72 -15.01 10.27
C PRO A 372 -1.75 -16.16 10.57
N HIS A 373 -0.88 -16.49 9.60
CA HIS A 373 0.04 -17.62 9.71
C HIS A 373 1.50 -17.17 9.71
N PRO A 374 2.40 -17.78 10.47
CA PRO A 374 3.82 -17.42 10.52
C PRO A 374 4.63 -18.08 9.38
N ASP A 375 4.05 -18.16 8.20
CA ASP A 375 4.56 -18.93 7.07
C ASP A 375 4.94 -18.07 5.86
N HIS A 376 4.96 -16.75 6.01
CA HIS A 376 5.30 -15.83 4.92
C HIS A 376 6.28 -14.74 5.37
N PHE A 377 6.93 -14.13 4.39
CA PHE A 377 7.69 -12.89 4.54
C PHE A 377 7.62 -12.04 3.27
N ARG A 378 7.91 -10.75 3.37
CA ARG A 378 7.92 -9.84 2.21
C ARG A 378 9.34 -9.41 1.88
N ILE A 379 9.69 -9.48 0.60
CA ILE A 379 10.89 -8.91 0.00
C ILE A 379 10.51 -7.80 -0.98
N VAL A 380 11.21 -6.67 -0.90
CA VAL A 380 11.19 -5.61 -1.91
C VAL A 380 12.29 -5.87 -2.93
N PHE A 381 11.98 -5.93 -4.23
CA PHE A 381 12.98 -6.18 -5.28
C PHE A 381 13.48 -4.89 -5.95
N LEU A 382 13.75 -3.84 -5.15
CA LEU A 382 14.26 -2.54 -5.62
C LEU A 382 15.80 -2.44 -5.71
N PRO A 383 16.61 -3.18 -4.92
CA PRO A 383 18.06 -3.16 -5.04
C PRO A 383 18.55 -3.50 -6.45
N HIS A 384 19.79 -3.15 -6.78
CA HIS A 384 20.36 -3.51 -8.08
C HIS A 384 20.35 -5.03 -8.32
N PRO A 385 20.29 -5.50 -9.56
CA PRO A 385 20.26 -6.94 -9.87
C PRO A 385 21.40 -7.73 -9.21
N GLU A 386 22.59 -7.14 -9.11
CA GLU A 386 23.76 -7.76 -8.46
C GLU A 386 23.53 -7.97 -6.96
N ASP A 387 22.99 -6.95 -6.26
CA ASP A 387 22.65 -7.04 -4.83
C ASP A 387 21.52 -8.05 -4.58
N LEU A 388 20.55 -8.12 -5.50
CA LEU A 388 19.47 -9.11 -5.41
C LEU A 388 19.97 -10.54 -5.62
N LEU A 389 20.87 -10.75 -6.57
CA LEU A 389 21.49 -12.07 -6.77
C LEU A 389 22.28 -12.50 -5.52
N GLU A 390 23.10 -11.60 -4.97
CA GLU A 390 23.81 -11.87 -3.72
C GLU A 390 22.84 -12.16 -2.57
N THR A 391 21.75 -11.40 -2.47
CA THR A 391 20.73 -11.64 -1.45
C THR A 391 20.09 -13.02 -1.59
N MET A 392 19.80 -13.44 -2.81
CA MET A 392 19.24 -14.77 -3.07
C MET A 392 20.24 -15.88 -2.76
N ASP A 393 21.52 -15.68 -3.04
CA ASP A 393 22.58 -16.63 -2.65
C ASP A 393 22.69 -16.75 -1.11
N ARG A 394 22.56 -15.62 -0.39
CA ARG A 394 22.52 -15.61 1.09
C ARG A 394 21.29 -16.34 1.62
N LEU A 395 20.12 -16.12 1.01
CA LEU A 395 18.89 -16.79 1.40
C LEU A 395 18.98 -18.31 1.18
N GLU A 396 19.46 -18.73 0.01
CA GLU A 396 19.65 -20.15 -0.31
C GLU A 396 20.59 -20.82 0.70
N ARG A 397 21.77 -20.26 0.96
CA ARG A 397 22.75 -20.75 1.93
C ARG A 397 22.19 -20.82 3.35
N PHE A 398 21.41 -19.81 3.76
CA PHE A 398 20.77 -19.80 5.07
C PHE A 398 19.75 -20.91 5.20
N MET A 399 18.89 -21.11 4.18
CA MET A 399 17.84 -22.11 4.18
C MET A 399 18.38 -23.57 4.16
N GLU A 400 19.57 -23.80 3.58
CA GLU A 400 20.18 -25.16 3.52
C GLU A 400 20.34 -25.81 4.90
N ASN A 401 20.58 -25.03 5.94
CA ASN A 401 20.90 -25.54 7.28
C ASN A 401 20.02 -24.97 8.38
N TYR A 402 18.99 -24.18 8.01
CA TYR A 402 18.14 -23.53 8.99
C TYR A 402 17.10 -24.48 9.57
N GLN A 403 16.99 -24.44 10.87
CA GLN A 403 15.88 -24.99 11.65
C GLN A 403 15.59 -23.99 12.77
N GLN A 404 14.36 -23.58 12.93
CA GLN A 404 13.99 -22.69 14.02
C GLN A 404 14.01 -23.45 15.34
N GLU A 405 14.71 -22.91 16.35
CA GLU A 405 14.85 -23.48 17.69
C GLU A 405 13.61 -23.25 18.57
#